data_1e121364ebaa1663e70e89be60717cda
#
_entry.id   1e121364ebaa1663e70e89be60717cda
#
_cell.length_a   1.000
_cell.length_b   1.000
_cell.length_c   1.000
_cell.angle_alpha   90.00
_cell.angle_beta   90.00
_cell.angle_gamma   90.00
#
_symmetry.space_group_name_H-M   'P 1'
#
loop_
_entity.id
_entity.type
_entity.pdbx_description
1 polymer ?
#
loop_
_entity_poly.entity_id
_entity_poly.type
_entity_poly.pdbx_seq_one_letter_code
_entity_poly.pdbx_strand_id
1 'polypeptide(L)'
;MLVVGLTGDLSELPLADLVQMTSIGGKTGRLVLYDEEDAVAGVLLFRDGRLVGARAGELVAERAFYALLALATGTFDFDPTAELDDDGVDLPTESLLIEGMRRLDEVQRLRRRLPAPAVVRYRGGSTEDPLQMRVLGYLGPGARTVGDIVAGALVGGDADEYDALSALSSLEELGVLRVEPPAEEEGESGGPPQPELEP
;
A
#
# COMPACT_ATOMS: atom_id res chain seq x y z
N MET A 1 31.61 20.88 11.84
CA MET A 1 31.46 19.66 11.02
C MET A 1 30.22 19.91 10.17
N LEU A 2 30.38 20.00 8.85
CA LEU A 2 29.25 20.23 7.96
C LEU A 2 28.38 18.96 8.01
N VAL A 3 27.20 19.05 8.57
CA VAL A 3 26.23 17.95 8.54
C VAL A 3 25.47 18.12 7.22
N VAL A 4 25.71 17.25 6.27
CA VAL A 4 25.09 17.31 4.94
C VAL A 4 23.82 16.45 5.01
N GLY A 5 22.67 17.07 4.77
CA GLY A 5 21.43 16.34 4.50
C GLY A 5 21.56 15.52 3.21
N LEU A 6 20.79 14.49 3.05
CA LEU A 6 20.72 13.66 1.85
C LEU A 6 19.33 13.80 1.24
N THR A 7 19.29 14.28 0.00
CA THR A 7 18.06 14.38 -0.79
C THR A 7 18.18 13.52 -2.05
N GLY A 8 17.07 13.02 -2.55
CA GLY A 8 17.08 12.22 -3.78
C GLY A 8 15.67 11.80 -4.21
N ASP A 9 15.66 10.92 -5.22
CA ASP A 9 14.44 10.37 -5.81
C ASP A 9 14.29 8.90 -5.43
N LEU A 10 13.08 8.49 -5.05
CA LEU A 10 12.77 7.12 -4.64
C LEU A 10 12.82 6.12 -5.80
N SER A 11 12.71 6.60 -7.05
CA SER A 11 12.87 5.74 -8.23
C SER A 11 14.34 5.37 -8.48
N GLU A 12 15.29 6.20 -8.02
CA GLU A 12 16.74 5.94 -8.11
C GLU A 12 17.26 5.21 -6.85
N LEU A 13 16.73 5.57 -5.68
CA LEU A 13 17.09 4.97 -4.40
C LEU A 13 15.81 4.57 -3.64
N PRO A 14 15.35 3.32 -3.77
CA PRO A 14 14.15 2.83 -3.10
C PRO A 14 14.20 3.00 -1.58
N LEU A 15 13.04 3.25 -0.97
CA LEU A 15 12.98 3.48 0.49
C LEU A 15 13.59 2.34 1.30
N ALA A 16 13.46 1.09 0.85
CA ALA A 16 14.05 -0.06 1.52
C ALA A 16 15.58 0.06 1.62
N ASP A 17 16.25 0.47 0.53
CA ASP A 17 17.69 0.64 0.49
C ASP A 17 18.13 1.82 1.35
N LEU A 18 17.36 2.93 1.31
CA LEU A 18 17.63 4.12 2.11
C LEU A 18 17.52 3.82 3.62
N VAL A 19 16.51 3.07 4.04
CA VAL A 19 16.33 2.60 5.43
C VAL A 19 17.48 1.68 5.84
N GLN A 20 17.87 0.75 4.97
CA GLN A 20 18.99 -0.16 5.22
C GLN A 20 20.32 0.60 5.36
N MET A 21 20.59 1.55 4.45
CA MET A 21 21.80 2.40 4.53
C MET A 21 21.83 3.24 5.80
N THR A 22 20.69 3.80 6.21
CA THR A 22 20.55 4.59 7.43
C THR A 22 20.81 3.72 8.67
N SER A 23 20.25 2.50 8.68
CA SER A 23 20.43 1.55 9.77
C SER A 23 21.86 1.08 9.91
N ILE A 24 22.49 0.59 8.82
CA ILE A 24 23.88 0.12 8.83
C ILE A 24 24.85 1.26 9.17
N GLY A 25 24.54 2.48 8.66
CA GLY A 25 25.36 3.67 8.93
C GLY A 25 25.20 4.23 10.34
N GLY A 26 24.35 3.67 11.20
CA GLY A 26 24.08 4.15 12.55
C GLY A 26 23.61 5.60 12.56
N LYS A 27 22.83 6.03 11.57
CA LYS A 27 22.44 7.43 11.42
C LYS A 27 21.32 7.80 12.38
N THR A 28 21.38 9.04 12.85
CA THR A 28 20.31 9.69 13.61
C THR A 28 19.78 10.85 12.76
N GLY A 29 18.46 11.02 12.69
CA GLY A 29 17.82 12.09 11.90
C GLY A 29 16.39 11.76 11.52
N ARG A 30 15.81 12.69 10.78
CA ARG A 30 14.45 12.65 10.24
C ARG A 30 14.51 12.47 8.73
N LEU A 31 13.82 11.47 8.22
CA LEU A 31 13.61 11.23 6.80
C LEU A 31 12.18 11.64 6.45
N VAL A 32 12.02 12.64 5.61
CA VAL A 32 10.74 13.07 5.06
C VAL A 32 10.60 12.52 3.65
N LEU A 33 9.44 11.94 3.36
CA LEU A 33 9.09 11.39 2.06
C LEU A 33 7.98 12.24 1.44
N TYR A 34 8.13 12.54 0.16
CA TYR A 34 7.18 13.31 -0.62
C TYR A 34 6.67 12.45 -1.78
N ASP A 35 5.41 12.63 -2.12
CA ASP A 35 4.80 11.99 -3.29
C ASP A 35 5.15 12.72 -4.60
N GLU A 36 4.57 12.28 -5.73
CA GLU A 36 4.79 12.88 -7.05
C GLU A 36 4.24 14.31 -7.17
N GLU A 37 3.38 14.74 -6.25
CA GLU A 37 2.77 16.07 -6.19
C GLU A 37 3.51 17.00 -5.20
N ASP A 38 4.69 16.57 -4.70
CA ASP A 38 5.46 17.25 -3.65
C ASP A 38 4.72 17.41 -2.31
N ALA A 39 3.67 16.63 -2.08
CA ALA A 39 3.02 16.59 -0.78
C ALA A 39 3.74 15.60 0.15
N VAL A 40 3.74 15.89 1.47
CA VAL A 40 4.37 15.02 2.46
C VAL A 40 3.58 13.69 2.54
N ALA A 41 4.17 12.62 2.01
CA ALA A 41 3.63 11.28 2.12
C ALA A 41 3.84 10.70 3.53
N GLY A 42 4.97 11.02 4.16
CA GLY A 42 5.23 10.62 5.53
C GLY A 42 6.62 10.93 6.04
N VAL A 43 6.86 10.49 7.28
CA VAL A 43 8.10 10.78 8.01
C VAL A 43 8.57 9.52 8.74
N LEU A 44 9.88 9.24 8.65
CA LEU A 44 10.57 8.23 9.44
C LEU A 44 11.60 8.90 10.34
N LEU A 45 11.67 8.47 11.60
CA LEU A 45 12.62 8.97 12.60
C LEU A 45 13.62 7.88 12.95
N PHE A 46 14.91 8.22 12.86
CA PHE A 46 16.00 7.30 13.16
C PHE A 46 16.84 7.80 14.32
N ARG A 47 17.24 6.89 15.22
CA ARG A 47 18.20 7.12 16.29
C ARG A 47 19.22 6.00 16.29
N ASP A 48 20.50 6.33 16.08
CA ASP A 48 21.61 5.37 16.01
C ASP A 48 21.34 4.19 15.04
N GLY A 49 20.71 4.48 13.90
CA GLY A 49 20.32 3.51 12.88
C GLY A 49 19.04 2.73 13.17
N ARG A 50 18.39 2.96 14.30
CA ARG A 50 17.13 2.31 14.68
C ARG A 50 15.95 3.20 14.29
N LEU A 51 14.90 2.59 13.77
CA LEU A 51 13.64 3.30 13.49
C LEU A 51 12.90 3.51 14.82
N VAL A 52 12.77 4.77 15.24
CA VAL A 52 12.14 5.16 16.52
C VAL A 52 10.79 5.84 16.31
N GLY A 53 10.37 6.07 15.07
CA GLY A 53 9.07 6.63 14.75
C GLY A 53 8.78 6.54 13.26
N ALA A 54 7.51 6.36 12.91
CA ALA A 54 7.01 6.42 11.54
C ALA A 54 5.60 7.00 11.53
N ARG A 55 5.31 7.89 10.57
CA ARG A 55 3.99 8.51 10.37
C ARG A 55 3.68 8.65 8.88
N ALA A 56 2.44 8.33 8.50
CA ALA A 56 1.92 8.49 7.14
C ALA A 56 0.42 8.78 7.21
N GLY A 57 0.03 10.05 7.03
CA GLY A 57 -1.34 10.48 7.32
C GLY A 57 -1.75 10.14 8.75
N GLU A 58 -2.83 9.39 8.92
CA GLU A 58 -3.32 8.91 10.22
C GLU A 58 -2.60 7.64 10.73
N LEU A 59 -1.77 7.03 9.87
CA LEU A 59 -1.03 5.83 10.24
C LEU A 59 0.20 6.18 11.07
N VAL A 60 0.51 5.32 12.05
CA VAL A 60 1.67 5.45 12.93
C VAL A 60 2.42 4.13 13.06
N ALA A 61 3.68 4.20 13.49
CA ALA A 61 4.55 3.07 13.78
C ALA A 61 4.67 2.09 12.60
N GLU A 62 4.53 0.78 12.83
CA GLU A 62 4.71 -0.27 11.83
C GLU A 62 3.82 -0.08 10.60
N ARG A 63 2.56 0.31 10.79
CA ARG A 63 1.62 0.54 9.69
C ARG A 63 2.03 1.68 8.79
N ALA A 64 2.49 2.79 9.38
CA ALA A 64 3.03 3.90 8.62
C ALA A 64 4.26 3.47 7.83
N PHE A 65 5.15 2.69 8.45
CA PHE A 65 6.35 2.18 7.78
C PHE A 65 6.00 1.31 6.56
N TYR A 66 5.05 0.37 6.69
CA TYR A 66 4.64 -0.50 5.57
C TYR A 66 3.96 0.29 4.45
N ALA A 67 3.12 1.27 4.79
CA ALA A 67 2.49 2.14 3.81
C ALA A 67 3.54 2.97 3.02
N LEU A 68 4.53 3.53 3.71
CA LEU A 68 5.61 4.30 3.10
C LEU A 68 6.53 3.42 2.26
N LEU A 69 6.79 2.18 2.69
CA LEU A 69 7.62 1.24 1.95
C LEU A 69 7.03 0.87 0.57
N ALA A 70 5.72 1.04 0.41
CA ALA A 70 5.03 0.82 -0.86
C ALA A 70 5.18 1.99 -1.87
N LEU A 71 5.75 3.14 -1.46
CA LEU A 71 6.03 4.25 -2.36
C LEU A 71 7.15 3.87 -3.33
N ALA A 72 6.82 3.79 -4.62
CA ALA A 72 7.77 3.48 -5.68
C ALA A 72 8.40 4.74 -6.31
N THR A 73 7.73 5.89 -6.17
CA THR A 73 8.08 7.17 -6.79
C THR A 73 7.93 8.29 -5.78
N GLY A 74 8.51 9.46 -6.09
CA GLY A 74 8.54 10.62 -5.22
C GLY A 74 9.95 10.96 -4.77
N THR A 75 10.08 11.90 -3.85
CA THR A 75 11.38 12.40 -3.38
C THR A 75 11.55 12.20 -1.88
N PHE A 76 12.79 12.31 -1.43
CA PHE A 76 13.10 12.24 0.00
C PHE A 76 14.10 13.30 0.43
N ASP A 77 14.02 13.67 1.72
CA ASP A 77 14.96 14.55 2.40
C ASP A 77 15.32 13.96 3.77
N PHE A 78 16.59 13.66 4.00
CA PHE A 78 17.10 13.20 5.29
C PHE A 78 17.82 14.35 5.99
N ASP A 79 17.25 14.81 7.10
CA ASP A 79 17.83 15.85 7.97
C ASP A 79 18.45 15.21 9.22
N PRO A 80 19.79 15.12 9.30
CA PRO A 80 20.47 14.55 10.44
C PRO A 80 20.55 15.51 11.65
N THR A 81 20.07 16.75 11.51
CA THR A 81 20.06 17.76 12.57
C THR A 81 18.69 17.94 13.22
N ALA A 82 17.67 17.26 12.69
CA ALA A 82 16.31 17.39 13.21
C ALA A 82 16.22 16.96 14.67
N GLU A 83 15.53 17.76 15.45
CA GLU A 83 15.09 17.32 16.78
C GLU A 83 14.09 16.17 16.62
N LEU A 84 14.34 15.06 17.31
CA LEU A 84 13.49 13.90 17.28
C LEU A 84 12.53 13.95 18.45
N ASP A 85 11.25 14.10 18.17
CA ASP A 85 10.22 13.80 19.15
C ASP A 85 10.25 12.29 19.39
N ASP A 86 10.51 11.89 20.62
CA ASP A 86 10.59 10.49 21.00
C ASP A 86 9.17 9.93 21.13
N ASP A 87 8.68 9.26 20.09
CA ASP A 87 7.38 8.58 20.14
C ASP A 87 7.42 7.32 21.04
N GLY A 88 8.57 7.06 21.69
CA GLY A 88 8.76 5.92 22.59
C GLY A 88 8.70 4.56 21.90
N VAL A 89 8.77 4.54 20.57
CA VAL A 89 8.71 3.33 19.74
C VAL A 89 10.13 2.94 19.37
N ASP A 90 10.53 1.74 19.74
CA ASP A 90 11.79 1.15 19.33
C ASP A 90 11.46 -0.05 18.42
N LEU A 91 11.49 0.20 17.10
CA LEU A 91 11.12 -0.80 16.12
C LEU A 91 12.37 -1.53 15.60
N PRO A 92 12.37 -2.86 15.58
CA PRO A 92 13.47 -3.66 15.03
C PRO A 92 13.54 -3.48 13.50
N THR A 93 14.34 -2.50 13.04
CA THR A 93 14.39 -2.03 11.64
C THR A 93 14.58 -3.17 10.64
N GLU A 94 15.47 -4.13 10.92
CA GLU A 94 15.68 -5.29 10.02
C GLU A 94 14.44 -6.18 9.90
N SER A 95 13.77 -6.46 11.02
CA SER A 95 12.54 -7.27 11.01
C SER A 95 11.42 -6.58 10.28
N LEU A 96 11.30 -5.26 10.43
CA LEU A 96 10.31 -4.45 9.69
C LEU A 96 10.60 -4.45 8.18
N LEU A 97 11.87 -4.33 7.78
CA LEU A 97 12.24 -4.40 6.37
C LEU A 97 11.89 -5.77 5.77
N ILE A 98 12.27 -6.85 6.44
CA ILE A 98 11.97 -8.22 5.97
C ILE A 98 10.46 -8.42 5.84
N GLU A 99 9.70 -8.06 6.85
CA GLU A 99 8.24 -8.20 6.83
C GLU A 99 7.60 -7.27 5.79
N GLY A 100 8.07 -6.02 5.67
CA GLY A 100 7.59 -5.08 4.68
C GLY A 100 7.82 -5.55 3.25
N MET A 101 9.01 -6.06 2.94
CA MET A 101 9.31 -6.62 1.62
C MET A 101 8.45 -7.86 1.33
N ARG A 102 8.25 -8.74 2.32
CA ARG A 102 7.34 -9.89 2.19
C ARG A 102 5.90 -9.43 1.88
N ARG A 103 5.41 -8.37 2.57
CA ARG A 103 4.07 -7.81 2.31
C ARG A 103 3.96 -7.23 0.91
N LEU A 104 4.96 -6.49 0.44
CA LEU A 104 4.98 -5.94 -0.92
C LEU A 104 4.91 -7.04 -1.99
N ASP A 105 5.70 -8.11 -1.83
CA ASP A 105 5.66 -9.26 -2.74
C ASP A 105 4.29 -9.94 -2.74
N GLU A 106 3.68 -10.09 -1.57
CA GLU A 106 2.36 -10.69 -1.42
C GLU A 106 1.26 -9.81 -2.02
N VAL A 107 1.30 -8.49 -1.81
CA VAL A 107 0.36 -7.53 -2.45
C VAL A 107 0.44 -7.65 -3.97
N GLN A 108 1.64 -7.70 -4.55
CA GLN A 108 1.80 -7.88 -5.99
C GLN A 108 1.21 -9.21 -6.49
N ARG A 109 1.36 -10.28 -5.72
CA ARG A 109 0.79 -11.59 -6.04
C ARG A 109 -0.73 -11.56 -5.94
N LEU A 110 -1.26 -10.97 -4.86
CA LEU A 110 -2.69 -10.82 -4.64
C LEU A 110 -3.34 -9.92 -5.70
N ARG A 111 -2.72 -8.82 -6.10
CA ARG A 111 -3.22 -7.94 -7.18
C ARG A 111 -3.33 -8.65 -8.53
N ARG A 112 -2.43 -9.60 -8.83
CA ARG A 112 -2.55 -10.43 -10.06
C ARG A 112 -3.73 -11.38 -9.99
N ARG A 113 -4.04 -11.93 -8.81
CA ARG A 113 -5.17 -12.83 -8.58
C ARG A 113 -6.49 -12.06 -8.41
N LEU A 114 -6.46 -10.91 -7.76
CA LEU A 114 -7.58 -10.04 -7.39
C LEU A 114 -7.37 -8.66 -8.04
N PRO A 115 -7.44 -8.52 -9.36
CA PRO A 115 -7.22 -7.24 -10.02
C PRO A 115 -8.33 -6.25 -9.63
N ALA A 116 -7.98 -4.94 -9.52
CA ALA A 116 -8.88 -3.91 -9.05
C ALA A 116 -10.26 -3.88 -9.75
N PRO A 117 -10.38 -4.08 -11.07
CA PRO A 117 -11.67 -4.10 -11.77
C PRO A 117 -12.44 -5.41 -11.63
N ALA A 118 -11.86 -6.47 -11.04
CA ALA A 118 -12.58 -7.73 -10.81
C ALA A 118 -13.77 -7.54 -9.89
N VAL A 119 -14.86 -8.25 -10.17
CA VAL A 119 -16.13 -8.09 -9.46
C VAL A 119 -16.25 -9.14 -8.35
N VAL A 120 -16.53 -8.67 -7.15
CA VAL A 120 -16.72 -9.50 -5.95
C VAL A 120 -18.22 -9.70 -5.70
N ARG A 121 -18.63 -10.95 -5.49
CA ARG A 121 -20.00 -11.32 -5.15
C ARG A 121 -20.04 -12.14 -3.87
N TYR A 122 -20.94 -11.79 -2.98
CA TYR A 122 -21.23 -12.57 -1.78
C TYR A 122 -21.95 -13.87 -2.16
N ARG A 123 -21.50 -14.99 -1.57
CA ARG A 123 -22.06 -16.34 -1.81
C ARG A 123 -22.79 -16.89 -0.60
N GLY A 124 -22.59 -16.29 0.55
CA GLY A 124 -23.15 -16.73 1.82
C GLY A 124 -22.08 -17.16 2.81
N GLY A 125 -22.43 -17.23 4.08
CA GLY A 125 -21.51 -17.53 5.16
C GLY A 125 -21.21 -16.31 6.02
N SER A 126 -20.44 -16.52 7.07
CA SER A 126 -20.02 -15.49 8.02
C SER A 126 -18.58 -15.75 8.46
N THR A 127 -17.99 -14.75 9.07
CA THR A 127 -16.65 -14.82 9.65
C THR A 127 -16.69 -14.13 11.01
N GLU A 128 -15.79 -14.51 11.91
CA GLU A 128 -15.58 -13.84 13.20
C GLU A 128 -14.35 -12.92 13.16
N ASP A 129 -13.58 -12.96 12.08
CA ASP A 129 -12.42 -12.09 11.88
C ASP A 129 -12.86 -10.64 11.63
N PRO A 130 -12.42 -9.67 12.46
CA PRO A 130 -12.88 -8.27 12.38
C PRO A 130 -12.59 -7.62 11.02
N LEU A 131 -11.45 -7.95 10.40
CA LEU A 131 -11.06 -7.38 9.13
C LEU A 131 -11.91 -7.96 8.00
N GLN A 132 -12.12 -9.28 7.99
CA GLN A 132 -13.02 -9.94 7.04
C GLN A 132 -14.45 -9.45 7.19
N MET A 133 -14.94 -9.24 8.42
CA MET A 133 -16.27 -8.63 8.67
C MET A 133 -16.37 -7.24 8.06
N ARG A 134 -15.33 -6.43 8.18
CA ARG A 134 -15.27 -5.09 7.57
C ARG A 134 -15.32 -5.18 6.05
N VAL A 135 -14.52 -6.04 5.45
CA VAL A 135 -14.51 -6.29 3.99
C VAL A 135 -15.89 -6.71 3.49
N LEU A 136 -16.57 -7.63 4.20
CA LEU A 136 -17.94 -8.02 3.87
C LEU A 136 -18.94 -6.87 4.04
N GLY A 137 -18.73 -6.00 5.03
CA GLY A 137 -19.53 -4.77 5.20
C GLY A 137 -19.45 -3.83 4.01
N TYR A 138 -18.25 -3.65 3.45
CA TYR A 138 -18.07 -2.83 2.24
C TYR A 138 -18.64 -3.49 0.97
N LEU A 139 -18.67 -4.81 0.90
CA LEU A 139 -19.29 -5.50 -0.22
C LEU A 139 -20.80 -5.21 -0.26
N GLY A 140 -21.46 -5.18 0.91
CA GLY A 140 -22.92 -4.94 0.99
C GLY A 140 -23.73 -5.99 0.23
N PRO A 141 -25.02 -5.70 -0.10
CA PRO A 141 -25.92 -6.64 -0.78
C PRO A 141 -25.69 -6.73 -2.30
N GLY A 142 -24.84 -5.90 -2.87
CA GLY A 142 -24.56 -5.80 -4.31
C GLY A 142 -23.24 -6.43 -4.72
N ALA A 143 -22.92 -6.28 -6.01
CA ALA A 143 -21.59 -6.57 -6.53
C ALA A 143 -20.74 -5.30 -6.44
N ARG A 144 -19.46 -5.43 -6.06
CA ARG A 144 -18.49 -4.33 -6.03
C ARG A 144 -17.19 -4.79 -6.65
N THR A 145 -16.39 -3.86 -7.12
CA THR A 145 -15.04 -4.18 -7.58
C THR A 145 -14.10 -4.42 -6.40
N VAL A 146 -13.04 -5.20 -6.64
CA VAL A 146 -11.95 -5.36 -5.68
C VAL A 146 -11.40 -4.00 -5.26
N GLY A 147 -11.21 -3.09 -6.22
CA GLY A 147 -10.71 -1.74 -5.96
C GLY A 147 -11.59 -0.94 -5.00
N ASP A 148 -12.92 -0.96 -5.20
CA ASP A 148 -13.86 -0.26 -4.31
C ASP A 148 -13.84 -0.83 -2.87
N ILE A 149 -13.72 -2.14 -2.74
CA ILE A 149 -13.69 -2.80 -1.43
C ILE A 149 -12.37 -2.48 -0.71
N VAL A 150 -11.24 -2.54 -1.42
CA VAL A 150 -9.94 -2.18 -0.86
C VAL A 150 -9.95 -0.71 -0.43
N ALA A 151 -10.37 0.20 -1.31
CA ALA A 151 -10.46 1.63 -0.97
C ALA A 151 -11.35 1.87 0.26
N GLY A 152 -12.50 1.18 0.36
CA GLY A 152 -13.37 1.25 1.53
C GLY A 152 -12.68 0.74 2.80
N ALA A 153 -11.98 -0.38 2.73
CA ALA A 153 -11.31 -0.98 3.88
C ALA A 153 -10.16 -0.10 4.45
N LEU A 154 -9.55 0.73 3.60
CA LEU A 154 -8.51 1.68 4.00
C LEU A 154 -9.06 2.90 4.75
N VAL A 155 -10.36 3.20 4.61
CA VAL A 155 -10.99 4.31 5.34
C VAL A 155 -10.98 4.01 6.83
N GLY A 156 -10.40 4.93 7.61
CA GLY A 156 -10.28 4.80 9.06
C GLY A 156 -8.90 4.34 9.56
N GLY A 157 -7.96 4.02 8.65
CA GLY A 157 -6.56 3.78 9.00
C GLY A 157 -6.27 2.49 9.78
N ASP A 158 -7.27 1.62 9.95
CA ASP A 158 -7.09 0.36 10.72
C ASP A 158 -6.64 -0.83 9.86
N ALA A 159 -6.57 -0.68 8.54
CA ALA A 159 -6.12 -1.69 7.61
C ALA A 159 -5.26 -1.04 6.52
N ASP A 160 -4.28 -1.77 6.00
CA ASP A 160 -3.54 -1.43 4.81
C ASP A 160 -4.02 -2.27 3.61
N GLU A 161 -3.43 -2.04 2.43
CA GLU A 161 -3.80 -2.77 1.22
C GLU A 161 -3.53 -4.26 1.33
N TYR A 162 -2.42 -4.65 1.96
CA TYR A 162 -2.08 -6.04 2.22
C TYR A 162 -3.18 -6.72 3.05
N ASP A 163 -3.61 -6.05 4.11
CA ASP A 163 -4.67 -6.53 5.00
C ASP A 163 -5.99 -6.76 4.23
N ALA A 164 -6.40 -5.77 3.42
CA ALA A 164 -7.64 -5.83 2.66
C ALA A 164 -7.63 -6.95 1.59
N LEU A 165 -6.55 -7.05 0.82
CA LEU A 165 -6.40 -8.09 -0.21
C LEU A 165 -6.27 -9.48 0.39
N SER A 166 -5.57 -9.63 1.53
CA SER A 166 -5.45 -10.89 2.25
C SER A 166 -6.79 -11.36 2.80
N ALA A 167 -7.59 -10.45 3.35
CA ALA A 167 -8.94 -10.74 3.81
C ALA A 167 -9.86 -11.19 2.66
N LEU A 168 -9.81 -10.51 1.49
CA LEU A 168 -10.55 -10.91 0.29
C LEU A 168 -10.14 -12.31 -0.19
N SER A 169 -8.83 -12.58 -0.26
CA SER A 169 -8.30 -13.89 -0.65
C SER A 169 -8.78 -15.00 0.28
N SER A 170 -8.71 -14.78 1.59
CA SER A 170 -9.16 -15.74 2.59
C SER A 170 -10.66 -16.01 2.49
N LEU A 171 -11.49 -14.98 2.32
CA LEU A 171 -12.94 -15.12 2.16
C LEU A 171 -13.31 -15.86 0.88
N GLU A 172 -12.54 -15.69 -0.20
CA GLU A 172 -12.72 -16.45 -1.44
C GLU A 172 -12.37 -17.92 -1.24
N GLU A 173 -11.25 -18.23 -0.57
CA GLU A 173 -10.83 -19.60 -0.25
C GLU A 173 -11.83 -20.34 0.66
N LEU A 174 -12.48 -19.60 1.58
CA LEU A 174 -13.56 -20.12 2.42
C LEU A 174 -14.90 -20.27 1.65
N GLY A 175 -14.97 -19.81 0.40
CA GLY A 175 -16.20 -19.85 -0.41
C GLY A 175 -17.28 -18.86 0.02
N VAL A 176 -16.97 -17.92 0.92
CA VAL A 176 -17.89 -16.87 1.40
C VAL A 176 -18.19 -15.85 0.30
N LEU A 177 -17.21 -15.59 -0.54
CA LEU A 177 -17.33 -14.74 -1.72
C LEU A 177 -16.73 -15.41 -2.96
N ARG A 178 -17.03 -14.83 -4.12
CA ARG A 178 -16.42 -15.21 -5.40
C ARG A 178 -15.94 -13.95 -6.09
N VAL A 179 -14.74 -14.04 -6.66
CA VAL A 179 -14.17 -13.00 -7.50
C VAL A 179 -14.32 -13.43 -8.96
N GLU A 180 -14.93 -12.58 -9.77
CA GLU A 180 -15.15 -12.78 -11.21
C GLU A 180 -14.25 -11.81 -11.96
N PRO A 181 -13.68 -12.22 -13.11
CA PRO A 181 -12.90 -11.29 -13.93
C PRO A 181 -13.76 -10.07 -14.28
N PRO A 182 -13.13 -8.90 -14.56
CA PRO A 182 -13.87 -7.76 -15.06
C PRO A 182 -14.65 -8.18 -16.30
N ALA A 183 -15.88 -7.66 -16.44
CA ALA A 183 -16.62 -7.83 -17.67
C ALA A 183 -15.73 -7.31 -18.81
N GLU A 184 -15.40 -8.16 -19.78
CA GLU A 184 -14.80 -7.68 -21.01
C GLU A 184 -15.76 -6.65 -21.57
N GLU A 185 -15.33 -5.39 -21.74
CA GLU A 185 -16.07 -4.45 -22.57
C GLU A 185 -16.19 -5.12 -23.93
N GLU A 186 -17.37 -5.65 -24.25
CA GLU A 186 -17.69 -6.11 -25.60
C GLU A 186 -17.37 -4.93 -26.51
N GLY A 187 -16.19 -4.99 -27.14
CA GLY A 187 -15.76 -3.97 -28.09
C GLY A 187 -16.88 -3.82 -29.09
N GLU A 188 -17.45 -2.61 -29.14
CA GLU A 188 -18.38 -2.17 -30.14
C GLU A 188 -17.74 -2.37 -31.53
N SER A 189 -17.80 -3.61 -32.01
CA SER A 189 -17.53 -3.97 -33.41
C SER A 189 -18.76 -3.59 -34.25
N GLY A 190 -19.13 -2.33 -34.15
CA GLY A 190 -20.09 -1.68 -35.02
C GLY A 190 -19.38 -0.74 -35.98
N GLY A 191 -18.62 -1.29 -36.92
CA GLY A 191 -18.20 -0.51 -38.09
C GLY A 191 -19.43 -0.04 -38.83
N PRO A 192 -19.47 1.23 -39.31
CA PRO A 192 -20.59 1.74 -40.07
C PRO A 192 -20.77 0.88 -41.36
N PRO A 193 -22.01 0.61 -41.76
CA PRO A 193 -22.26 -0.14 -42.99
C PRO A 193 -21.63 0.61 -44.18
N GLN A 194 -20.82 -0.07 -44.95
CA GLN A 194 -20.26 0.44 -46.19
C GLN A 194 -21.42 0.67 -47.18
N PRO A 195 -21.48 1.85 -47.83
CA PRO A 195 -22.49 2.05 -48.88
C PRO A 195 -22.22 1.10 -50.06
N GLU A 196 -23.20 0.29 -50.38
CA GLU A 196 -23.23 -0.48 -51.64
C GLU A 196 -23.15 0.47 -52.84
N LEU A 197 -22.08 0.34 -53.61
CA LEU A 197 -22.01 0.96 -54.95
C LEU A 197 -22.76 0.03 -55.89
N GLU A 198 -23.97 0.44 -56.28
CA GLU A 198 -24.64 -0.19 -57.41
C GLU A 198 -24.00 0.24 -58.75
N PRO A 199 -24.06 -0.64 -59.81
CA PRO A 199 -23.37 -0.50 -61.08
C PRO A 199 -23.91 0.55 -62.02
#